data_57ddf20e466a54972b14659c12701af7
#
_entry.id   57ddf20e466a54972b14659c12701af7
#
_cell.length_a   1.000
_cell.length_b   1.000
_cell.length_c   1.000
_cell.angle_alpha   90.00
_cell.angle_beta   90.00
_cell.angle_gamma   90.00
#
_symmetry.space_group_name_H-M   'P 1'
#
loop_
_entity.id
_entity.type
_entity.pdbx_description
1 polymer ?
#
loop_
_entity_poly.entity_id
_entity_poly.type
_entity_poly.pdbx_seq_one_letter_code
_entity_poly.pdbx_strand_id
1 'polypeptide(L)'
;MADAQLTEIDKMKNIKITDVRAFVLDQTESGGDYHDREKGHYLVDTLIATPMSSYPEYKNSRTSFGINVMKSIVVEVEASDGTVGISAGQGGEPACYMIEKHFKRFLIGQDPRQLNQFWDQMYRASLYYGVKGVPLWAISTVDIALWDLLGLLRQEPVYQMIGGKTRDQIELYCTGIRPDIAQKAGFIGGKMPLTHGPSDRRDGVKANVKYFQEMREKVGPDFLLMADCWMALDVTYATELAYAMRDLDLYWMEEVL
;
A
#
# COMPACT_ATOMS: atom_id res chain seq x y z
N MET A 1 5.60 -53.20 10.68
CA MET A 1 5.44 -52.03 11.54
C MET A 1 5.11 -50.88 10.58
N ALA A 2 3.86 -50.44 10.60
CA ALA A 2 3.42 -49.36 9.72
C ALA A 2 3.97 -48.03 10.31
N ASP A 3 4.90 -47.40 9.60
CA ASP A 3 5.21 -46.00 9.81
C ASP A 3 3.93 -45.22 9.57
N ALA A 4 3.30 -44.76 10.64
CA ALA A 4 2.19 -43.82 10.53
C ALA A 4 2.74 -42.56 9.86
N GLN A 5 2.37 -42.34 8.60
CA GLN A 5 2.60 -41.04 7.95
C GLN A 5 1.91 -40.00 8.82
N LEU A 6 2.73 -39.17 9.50
CA LEU A 6 2.23 -38.03 10.22
C LEU A 6 1.39 -37.17 9.23
N THR A 7 0.17 -36.86 9.64
CA THR A 7 -0.65 -35.90 8.84
C THR A 7 0.07 -34.59 8.71
N GLU A 8 -0.19 -33.82 7.67
CA GLU A 8 0.42 -32.49 7.50
C GLU A 8 0.20 -31.60 8.73
N ILE A 9 -0.98 -31.74 9.37
CA ILE A 9 -1.31 -31.05 10.63
C ILE A 9 -0.34 -31.45 11.75
N ASP A 10 0.03 -32.74 11.83
CA ASP A 10 0.95 -33.21 12.86
C ASP A 10 2.39 -32.76 12.62
N LYS A 11 2.81 -32.65 11.37
CA LYS A 11 4.11 -32.08 10.99
C LYS A 11 4.21 -30.62 11.44
N MET A 12 3.15 -29.83 11.27
CA MET A 12 3.13 -28.40 11.66
C MET A 12 3.10 -28.17 13.18
N LYS A 13 2.65 -29.13 13.99
CA LYS A 13 2.59 -28.97 15.47
C LYS A 13 3.93 -28.66 16.12
N ASN A 14 5.04 -29.09 15.53
CA ASN A 14 6.38 -28.92 16.07
C ASN A 14 7.13 -27.74 15.45
N ILE A 15 6.56 -27.09 14.44
CA ILE A 15 7.19 -25.96 13.79
C ILE A 15 7.06 -24.73 14.69
N LYS A 16 8.17 -24.01 14.87
CA LYS A 16 8.26 -22.77 15.67
C LYS A 16 8.92 -21.68 14.87
N ILE A 17 8.54 -20.44 15.12
CA ILE A 17 9.25 -19.28 14.59
C ILE A 17 10.61 -19.20 15.29
N THR A 18 11.69 -19.18 14.52
CA THR A 18 13.07 -19.14 15.02
C THR A 18 13.72 -17.79 14.90
N ASP A 19 13.34 -17.03 13.86
CA ASP A 19 13.87 -15.68 13.69
C ASP A 19 12.87 -14.74 13.00
N VAL A 20 13.05 -13.43 13.23
CA VAL A 20 12.37 -12.33 12.53
C VAL A 20 13.42 -11.28 12.25
N ARG A 21 13.59 -10.94 10.97
CA ARG A 21 14.56 -9.94 10.49
C ARG A 21 13.86 -8.86 9.72
N ALA A 22 14.29 -7.63 9.87
CA ALA A 22 13.77 -6.49 9.14
C ALA A 22 14.91 -5.68 8.52
N PHE A 23 14.81 -5.39 7.23
CA PHE A 23 15.84 -4.70 6.46
C PHE A 23 15.26 -3.48 5.77
N VAL A 24 15.96 -2.36 5.80
CA VAL A 24 15.65 -1.22 4.94
C VAL A 24 16.19 -1.50 3.56
N LEU A 25 15.35 -1.32 2.53
CA LEU A 25 15.81 -1.35 1.15
C LEU A 25 16.56 -0.07 0.85
N ASP A 26 17.84 -0.18 0.54
CA ASP A 26 18.61 0.96 0.06
C ASP A 26 18.29 1.18 -1.42
N GLN A 27 17.67 2.32 -1.70
CA GLN A 27 17.30 2.71 -3.06
C GLN A 27 18.40 3.49 -3.78
N THR A 28 19.53 3.78 -3.11
CA THR A 28 20.56 4.66 -3.65
C THR A 28 21.39 4.03 -4.77
N GLU A 29 21.38 2.70 -4.91
CA GLU A 29 22.16 1.99 -5.93
C GLU A 29 21.32 1.30 -7.03
N SER A 30 20.00 1.41 -6.99
CA SER A 30 19.12 0.74 -7.95
C SER A 30 19.03 1.45 -9.31
N GLY A 31 20.17 1.74 -9.90
CA GLY A 31 20.30 1.98 -11.32
C GLY A 31 19.51 3.12 -11.92
N GLY A 32 19.66 4.33 -11.40
CA GLY A 32 19.02 5.52 -11.92
C GLY A 32 17.64 5.76 -11.36
N ASP A 33 17.17 6.96 -11.53
CA ASP A 33 15.82 7.31 -11.15
C ASP A 33 14.84 6.40 -11.90
N TYR A 34 14.11 5.56 -11.17
CA TYR A 34 13.06 4.70 -11.72
C TYR A 34 12.10 5.48 -12.62
N HIS A 35 11.91 6.76 -12.32
CA HIS A 35 11.03 7.67 -13.03
C HIS A 35 11.58 8.15 -14.37
N ASP A 36 12.88 8.06 -14.59
CA ASP A 36 13.49 8.39 -15.89
C ASP A 36 13.21 7.35 -16.97
N ARG A 37 12.85 6.12 -16.58
CA ARG A 37 12.67 5.01 -17.52
C ARG A 37 11.33 5.03 -18.24
N GLU A 38 10.28 5.58 -17.60
CA GLU A 38 8.91 5.56 -18.13
C GLU A 38 8.21 6.90 -17.92
N LYS A 39 8.79 7.96 -18.47
CA LYS A 39 8.27 9.32 -18.38
C LYS A 39 6.80 9.41 -18.80
N GLY A 40 6.02 10.08 -17.98
CA GLY A 40 4.62 10.39 -18.27
C GLY A 40 3.63 9.28 -17.95
N HIS A 41 4.03 8.19 -17.29
CA HIS A 41 3.11 7.12 -16.88
C HIS A 41 2.89 7.09 -15.36
N TYR A 42 3.89 7.46 -14.56
CA TYR A 42 3.82 7.35 -13.10
C TYR A 42 3.40 8.65 -12.40
N LEU A 43 2.72 8.51 -11.26
CA LEU A 43 2.31 9.62 -10.38
C LEU A 43 3.45 10.53 -9.99
N VAL A 44 4.64 9.96 -9.84
CA VAL A 44 5.83 10.67 -9.35
C VAL A 44 6.37 11.69 -10.34
N ASP A 45 6.04 11.59 -11.62
CA ASP A 45 6.49 12.52 -12.67
C ASP A 45 5.55 13.72 -12.84
N THR A 46 4.46 13.77 -12.09
CA THR A 46 3.48 14.87 -12.20
C THR A 46 3.35 15.65 -10.92
N LEU A 47 2.81 16.85 -11.02
CA LEU A 47 2.39 17.65 -9.90
C LEU A 47 1.22 16.93 -9.20
N ILE A 48 1.34 16.75 -7.89
CA ILE A 48 0.30 16.19 -7.03
C ILE A 48 0.03 17.20 -5.93
N ALA A 49 -1.25 17.54 -5.74
CA ALA A 49 -1.66 18.30 -4.57
C ALA A 49 -1.52 17.42 -3.32
N THR A 50 -0.90 17.93 -2.28
CA THR A 50 -0.72 17.29 -0.96
C THR A 50 -1.06 18.32 0.13
N PRO A 51 -1.20 17.93 1.41
CA PRO A 51 -1.36 18.89 2.50
C PRO A 51 -0.27 19.97 2.54
N MET A 52 0.95 19.64 2.12
CA MET A 52 2.07 20.57 2.05
C MET A 52 1.96 21.59 0.91
N SER A 53 1.10 21.35 -0.07
CA SER A 53 0.83 22.31 -1.17
C SER A 53 0.17 23.62 -0.70
N SER A 54 -0.26 23.68 0.56
CA SER A 54 -0.69 24.92 1.22
C SER A 54 0.44 25.92 1.40
N TYR A 55 1.69 25.49 1.32
CA TYR A 55 2.88 26.33 1.42
C TYR A 55 3.51 26.47 0.03
N PRO A 56 3.61 27.69 -0.53
CA PRO A 56 4.07 27.89 -1.91
C PRO A 56 5.45 27.26 -2.20
N GLU A 57 6.37 27.31 -1.23
CA GLU A 57 7.71 26.75 -1.33
C GLU A 57 7.74 25.21 -1.42
N TYR A 58 6.68 24.54 -0.93
CA TYR A 58 6.58 23.07 -0.93
C TYR A 58 5.56 22.54 -1.93
N LYS A 59 4.90 23.41 -2.69
CA LYS A 59 3.82 23.01 -3.60
C LYS A 59 4.20 21.87 -4.55
N ASN A 60 5.44 21.85 -5.02
CA ASN A 60 5.96 20.85 -5.94
C ASN A 60 6.86 19.81 -5.26
N SER A 61 6.97 19.85 -3.93
CA SER A 61 7.86 18.97 -3.16
C SER A 61 7.09 17.81 -2.56
N ARG A 62 7.21 16.64 -3.14
CA ARG A 62 6.61 15.40 -2.60
C ARG A 62 7.33 14.91 -1.35
N THR A 63 8.63 15.11 -1.29
CA THR A 63 9.44 14.73 -0.12
C THR A 63 9.07 15.54 1.11
N SER A 64 8.59 16.79 0.98
CA SER A 64 8.07 17.55 2.10
C SER A 64 6.80 16.95 2.71
N PHE A 65 6.02 16.20 1.93
CA PHE A 65 4.87 15.42 2.40
C PHE A 65 5.27 14.02 2.90
N GLY A 66 6.54 13.63 2.76
CA GLY A 66 7.07 12.37 3.24
C GLY A 66 7.01 11.21 2.25
N ILE A 67 6.58 11.45 1.01
CA ILE A 67 6.61 10.41 -0.03
C ILE A 67 8.07 9.98 -0.25
N ASN A 68 8.31 8.67 -0.15
CA ASN A 68 9.62 8.01 -0.26
C ASN A 68 10.65 8.36 0.85
N VAL A 69 10.33 9.27 1.78
CA VAL A 69 11.25 9.63 2.88
C VAL A 69 11.50 8.46 3.82
N MET A 70 10.45 7.71 4.14
CA MET A 70 10.54 6.62 5.12
C MET A 70 11.19 5.36 4.57
N LYS A 71 11.46 5.26 3.28
CA LYS A 71 11.99 4.07 2.60
C LYS A 71 11.11 2.82 2.76
N SER A 72 11.32 1.86 1.87
CA SER A 72 10.69 0.53 1.96
C SER A 72 11.51 -0.39 2.85
N ILE A 73 10.83 -1.35 3.47
CA ILE A 73 11.45 -2.41 4.26
C ILE A 73 11.08 -3.78 3.71
N VAL A 74 11.91 -4.77 3.97
CA VAL A 74 11.60 -6.19 3.82
C VAL A 74 11.62 -6.83 5.19
N VAL A 75 10.65 -7.70 5.47
CA VAL A 75 10.59 -8.52 6.68
C VAL A 75 10.66 -9.98 6.28
N GLU A 76 11.50 -10.73 6.98
CA GLU A 76 11.61 -12.18 6.90
C GLU A 76 11.21 -12.79 8.23
N VAL A 77 10.37 -13.82 8.19
CA VAL A 77 10.01 -14.64 9.34
C VAL A 77 10.42 -16.07 9.05
N GLU A 78 11.36 -16.60 9.84
CA GLU A 78 11.94 -17.92 9.65
C GLU A 78 11.34 -18.95 10.63
N ALA A 79 11.01 -20.12 10.12
CA ALA A 79 10.52 -21.25 10.89
C ALA A 79 11.64 -22.28 11.16
N SER A 80 11.44 -23.15 12.15
CA SER A 80 12.40 -24.17 12.62
C SER A 80 12.76 -25.24 11.57
N ASP A 81 12.01 -25.37 10.51
CA ASP A 81 12.31 -26.24 9.37
C ASP A 81 13.08 -25.54 8.24
N GLY A 82 13.41 -24.25 8.42
CA GLY A 82 14.11 -23.41 7.46
C GLY A 82 13.21 -22.71 6.46
N THR A 83 11.89 -22.88 6.54
CA THR A 83 10.93 -22.12 5.70
C THR A 83 10.96 -20.64 6.10
N VAL A 84 11.01 -19.75 5.13
CA VAL A 84 11.04 -18.29 5.35
C VAL A 84 9.87 -17.64 4.62
N GLY A 85 9.00 -16.98 5.38
CA GLY A 85 7.98 -16.10 4.85
C GLY A 85 8.51 -14.68 4.71
N ILE A 86 8.14 -14.00 3.62
CA ILE A 86 8.70 -12.69 3.23
C ILE A 86 7.59 -11.70 2.93
N SER A 87 7.80 -10.46 3.31
CA SER A 87 6.94 -9.35 2.90
C SER A 87 7.75 -8.08 2.66
N ALA A 88 7.14 -7.15 1.94
CA ALA A 88 7.64 -5.78 1.79
C ALA A 88 6.61 -4.78 2.33
N GLY A 89 7.10 -3.69 2.90
CA GLY A 89 6.27 -2.63 3.47
C GLY A 89 6.99 -1.30 3.52
N GLN A 90 6.45 -0.37 4.27
CA GLN A 90 7.02 0.95 4.47
C GLN A 90 7.41 1.17 5.94
N GLY A 91 8.13 2.26 6.21
CA GLY A 91 8.43 2.71 7.56
C GLY A 91 9.91 2.81 7.90
N GLY A 92 10.80 2.37 7.00
CA GLY A 92 12.25 2.52 7.09
C GLY A 92 12.85 2.02 8.39
N GLU A 93 13.93 2.65 8.82
CA GLU A 93 14.65 2.32 10.05
C GLU A 93 13.76 2.31 11.31
N PRO A 94 12.80 3.25 11.49
CA PRO A 94 11.89 3.20 12.64
C PRO A 94 11.03 1.92 12.70
N ALA A 95 10.51 1.46 11.54
CA ALA A 95 9.74 0.21 11.51
C ALA A 95 10.63 -1.00 11.78
N CYS A 96 11.81 -1.08 11.18
CA CYS A 96 12.80 -2.14 11.47
C CYS A 96 13.14 -2.19 12.96
N TYR A 97 13.39 -1.02 13.58
CA TYR A 97 13.66 -0.95 15.02
C TYR A 97 12.50 -1.53 15.85
N MET A 98 11.26 -1.15 15.55
CA MET A 98 10.09 -1.66 16.27
C MET A 98 9.94 -3.18 16.10
N ILE A 99 10.12 -3.68 14.89
CA ILE A 99 10.03 -5.10 14.60
C ILE A 99 11.06 -5.87 15.41
N GLU A 100 12.33 -5.51 15.32
CA GLU A 100 13.40 -6.28 15.93
C GLU A 100 13.53 -6.08 17.45
N LYS A 101 13.26 -4.87 17.95
CA LYS A 101 13.42 -4.56 19.38
C LYS A 101 12.15 -4.75 20.20
N HIS A 102 10.98 -4.72 19.54
CA HIS A 102 9.73 -4.85 20.28
C HIS A 102 8.88 -6.05 19.84
N PHE A 103 8.56 -6.21 18.55
CA PHE A 103 7.58 -7.21 18.11
C PHE A 103 8.14 -8.63 18.05
N LYS A 104 9.39 -8.81 17.65
CA LYS A 104 10.06 -10.10 17.56
C LYS A 104 9.89 -10.97 18.80
N ARG A 105 9.87 -10.39 19.98
CA ARG A 105 9.71 -11.10 21.26
C ARG A 105 8.39 -11.86 21.41
N PHE A 106 7.34 -11.44 20.71
CA PHE A 106 6.04 -12.10 20.73
C PHE A 106 5.97 -13.31 19.81
N LEU A 107 6.89 -13.41 18.87
CA LEU A 107 6.89 -14.35 17.76
C LEU A 107 7.84 -15.52 18.00
N ILE A 108 9.05 -15.25 18.53
CA ILE A 108 10.08 -16.28 18.69
C ILE A 108 9.62 -17.39 19.60
N GLY A 109 9.81 -18.65 19.15
CA GLY A 109 9.44 -19.87 19.84
C GLY A 109 7.94 -20.19 19.76
N GLN A 110 7.14 -19.37 19.11
CA GLN A 110 5.70 -19.55 18.98
C GLN A 110 5.33 -20.37 17.75
N ASP A 111 4.12 -20.89 17.74
CA ASP A 111 3.52 -21.61 16.63
C ASP A 111 3.10 -20.63 15.52
N PRO A 112 3.61 -20.75 14.28
CA PRO A 112 3.31 -19.81 13.20
C PRO A 112 1.81 -19.75 12.82
N ARG A 113 0.99 -20.67 13.29
CA ARG A 113 -0.46 -20.65 13.05
C ARG A 113 -1.23 -19.63 13.88
N GLN A 114 -0.60 -18.99 14.88
CA GLN A 114 -1.25 -18.08 15.82
C GLN A 114 -1.34 -16.64 15.29
N LEU A 115 -1.65 -16.42 14.01
CA LEU A 115 -1.62 -15.14 13.32
C LEU A 115 -2.40 -14.04 14.06
N ASN A 116 -3.66 -14.31 14.39
CA ASN A 116 -4.52 -13.33 15.08
C ASN A 116 -3.98 -12.94 16.47
N GLN A 117 -3.38 -13.90 17.17
CA GLN A 117 -2.77 -13.63 18.47
C GLN A 117 -1.56 -12.71 18.32
N PHE A 118 -0.71 -12.94 17.33
CA PHE A 118 0.47 -12.11 17.10
C PHE A 118 0.07 -10.68 16.73
N TRP A 119 -0.91 -10.55 15.84
CA TRP A 119 -1.42 -9.24 15.46
C TRP A 119 -1.95 -8.47 16.67
N ASP A 120 -2.80 -9.11 17.50
CA ASP A 120 -3.38 -8.50 18.71
C ASP A 120 -2.29 -8.12 19.73
N GLN A 121 -1.29 -8.99 19.92
CA GLN A 121 -0.17 -8.70 20.81
C GLN A 121 0.66 -7.50 20.34
N MET A 122 1.03 -7.44 19.07
CA MET A 122 1.78 -6.31 18.50
C MET A 122 0.97 -5.02 18.57
N TYR A 123 -0.32 -5.08 18.26
CA TYR A 123 -1.22 -3.93 18.34
C TYR A 123 -1.35 -3.40 19.77
N ARG A 124 -1.68 -4.27 20.73
CA ARG A 124 -1.82 -3.86 22.15
C ARG A 124 -0.51 -3.33 22.72
N ALA A 125 0.60 -3.95 22.38
CA ALA A 125 1.92 -3.49 22.82
C ALA A 125 2.29 -2.12 22.27
N SER A 126 1.70 -1.70 21.15
CA SER A 126 1.93 -0.40 20.53
C SER A 126 1.05 0.72 21.08
N LEU A 127 -0.01 0.43 21.82
CA LEU A 127 -0.97 1.43 22.31
C LEU A 127 -0.32 2.59 23.05
N TYR A 128 0.76 2.32 23.77
CA TYR A 128 1.47 3.34 24.55
C TYR A 128 2.12 4.42 23.68
N TYR A 129 2.68 4.05 22.52
CA TYR A 129 3.39 4.99 21.63
C TYR A 129 2.66 5.24 20.30
N GLY A 130 1.47 4.64 20.11
CA GLY A 130 0.57 4.88 18.99
C GLY A 130 0.36 3.66 18.11
N VAL A 131 -0.83 3.60 17.50
CA VAL A 131 -1.27 2.50 16.64
C VAL A 131 -1.64 2.96 15.23
N LYS A 132 -1.14 4.12 14.80
CA LYS A 132 -1.32 4.67 13.45
C LYS A 132 0.06 4.97 12.84
N GLY A 133 0.12 5.06 11.52
CA GLY A 133 1.36 5.35 10.81
C GLY A 133 2.40 4.24 10.99
N VAL A 134 3.62 4.61 11.34
CA VAL A 134 4.77 3.69 11.36
C VAL A 134 4.57 2.43 12.20
N PRO A 135 3.99 2.48 13.41
CA PRO A 135 3.73 1.25 14.17
C PRO A 135 2.80 0.28 13.42
N LEU A 136 1.76 0.79 12.78
CA LEU A 136 0.85 -0.08 12.03
C LEU A 136 1.48 -0.59 10.74
N TRP A 137 2.33 0.18 10.08
CA TRP A 137 3.12 -0.31 8.93
C TRP A 137 4.01 -1.46 9.34
N ALA A 138 4.71 -1.35 10.48
CA ALA A 138 5.55 -2.42 11.01
C ALA A 138 4.73 -3.69 11.33
N ILE A 139 3.58 -3.54 12.01
CA ILE A 139 2.67 -4.66 12.33
C ILE A 139 2.19 -5.33 11.04
N SER A 140 1.70 -4.55 10.08
CA SER A 140 1.16 -5.07 8.82
C SER A 140 2.22 -5.81 7.99
N THR A 141 3.46 -5.30 7.98
CA THR A 141 4.54 -5.97 7.24
C THR A 141 4.90 -7.31 7.90
N VAL A 142 4.98 -7.37 9.23
CA VAL A 142 5.17 -8.66 9.94
C VAL A 142 4.01 -9.61 9.70
N ASP A 143 2.78 -9.12 9.75
CA ASP A 143 1.57 -9.93 9.55
C ASP A 143 1.54 -10.57 8.15
N ILE A 144 1.85 -9.81 7.11
CA ILE A 144 1.93 -10.33 5.73
C ILE A 144 3.03 -11.39 5.61
N ALA A 145 4.21 -11.20 6.24
CA ALA A 145 5.27 -12.20 6.25
C ALA A 145 4.85 -13.49 6.98
N LEU A 146 4.06 -13.38 8.03
CA LEU A 146 3.49 -14.54 8.75
C LEU A 146 2.45 -15.28 7.90
N TRP A 147 1.60 -14.58 7.17
CA TRP A 147 0.68 -15.18 6.21
C TRP A 147 1.41 -15.91 5.09
N ASP A 148 2.48 -15.32 4.56
CA ASP A 148 3.33 -15.96 3.54
C ASP A 148 4.00 -17.21 4.08
N LEU A 149 4.61 -17.13 5.28
CA LEU A 149 5.19 -18.28 5.96
C LEU A 149 4.17 -19.42 6.12
N LEU A 150 2.97 -19.10 6.60
CA LEU A 150 1.93 -20.11 6.81
C LEU A 150 1.47 -20.73 5.49
N GLY A 151 1.36 -19.94 4.43
CA GLY A 151 1.04 -20.40 3.08
C GLY A 151 2.08 -21.38 2.54
N LEU A 152 3.38 -21.05 2.71
CA LEU A 152 4.49 -21.92 2.32
C LEU A 152 4.48 -23.25 3.12
N LEU A 153 4.32 -23.18 4.44
CA LEU A 153 4.24 -24.36 5.31
C LEU A 153 3.05 -25.28 4.98
N ARG A 154 1.93 -24.70 4.54
CA ARG A 154 0.72 -25.44 4.15
C ARG A 154 0.68 -25.81 2.67
N GLN A 155 1.61 -25.26 1.87
CA GLN A 155 1.59 -25.35 0.41
C GLN A 155 0.24 -24.88 -0.18
N GLU A 156 -0.31 -23.82 0.41
CA GLU A 156 -1.64 -23.31 0.11
C GLU A 156 -1.60 -21.77 -0.04
N PRO A 157 -2.13 -21.19 -1.11
CA PRO A 157 -2.14 -19.74 -1.27
C PRO A 157 -3.07 -19.10 -0.25
N VAL A 158 -2.75 -17.85 0.16
CA VAL A 158 -3.47 -17.13 1.21
C VAL A 158 -4.97 -17.06 0.95
N TYR A 159 -5.39 -16.78 -0.30
CA TYR A 159 -6.82 -16.70 -0.61
C TYR A 159 -7.58 -18.02 -0.31
N GLN A 160 -6.92 -19.15 -0.40
CA GLN A 160 -7.52 -20.44 -0.08
C GLN A 160 -7.64 -20.61 1.44
N MET A 161 -6.63 -20.19 2.19
CA MET A 161 -6.64 -20.23 3.67
C MET A 161 -7.73 -19.34 4.29
N ILE A 162 -8.12 -18.26 3.63
CA ILE A 162 -9.17 -17.33 4.10
C ILE A 162 -10.58 -17.65 3.56
N GLY A 163 -10.76 -18.82 2.93
CA GLY A 163 -12.09 -19.30 2.52
C GLY A 163 -12.26 -19.57 1.03
N GLY A 164 -11.22 -19.43 0.22
CA GLY A 164 -11.25 -19.73 -1.21
C GLY A 164 -11.73 -18.59 -2.10
N LYS A 165 -11.71 -18.83 -3.39
CA LYS A 165 -12.09 -17.83 -4.40
C LYS A 165 -13.58 -17.85 -4.69
N THR A 166 -14.16 -16.69 -4.96
CA THR A 166 -15.54 -16.50 -5.43
C THR A 166 -15.61 -16.23 -6.93
N ARG A 167 -14.49 -15.96 -7.58
CA ARG A 167 -14.36 -15.70 -9.03
C ARG A 167 -12.97 -16.10 -9.52
N ASP A 168 -12.85 -16.41 -10.80
CA ASP A 168 -11.58 -16.83 -11.40
C ASP A 168 -10.70 -15.64 -11.81
N GLN A 169 -11.30 -14.51 -12.10
CA GLN A 169 -10.63 -13.28 -12.52
C GLN A 169 -11.14 -12.08 -11.73
N ILE A 170 -10.27 -11.12 -11.48
CA ILE A 170 -10.58 -9.85 -10.83
C ILE A 170 -10.31 -8.74 -11.83
N GLU A 171 -11.29 -7.86 -12.01
CA GLU A 171 -11.15 -6.65 -12.79
C GLU A 171 -10.24 -5.65 -12.04
N LEU A 172 -9.33 -5.01 -12.77
CA LEU A 172 -8.35 -4.10 -12.20
C LEU A 172 -8.47 -2.71 -12.79
N TYR A 173 -8.24 -1.69 -11.99
CA TYR A 173 -7.96 -0.33 -12.45
C TYR A 173 -6.47 -0.01 -12.30
N CYS A 174 -5.99 0.99 -13.02
CA CYS A 174 -4.60 1.44 -12.97
C CYS A 174 -4.52 2.83 -12.32
N THR A 175 -3.61 3.00 -11.36
CA THR A 175 -3.28 4.31 -10.80
C THR A 175 -2.17 4.95 -11.63
N GLY A 176 -2.41 6.17 -12.14
CA GLY A 176 -1.44 6.90 -12.94
C GLY A 176 -2.06 8.09 -13.64
N ILE A 177 -1.24 8.87 -14.34
CA ILE A 177 -1.68 10.07 -15.05
C ILE A 177 -2.17 9.80 -16.48
N ARG A 178 -2.12 8.53 -16.91
CA ARG A 178 -2.46 8.12 -18.29
C ARG A 178 -3.51 7.00 -18.32
N PRO A 179 -4.76 7.27 -17.83
CA PRO A 179 -5.88 6.34 -17.97
C PRO A 179 -6.13 5.86 -19.40
N ASP A 180 -5.84 6.70 -20.39
CA ASP A 180 -5.95 6.34 -21.81
C ASP A 180 -4.99 5.23 -22.25
N ILE A 181 -3.82 5.11 -21.62
CA ILE A 181 -2.89 3.98 -21.81
C ILE A 181 -3.39 2.76 -21.05
N ALA A 182 -3.84 2.94 -19.80
CA ALA A 182 -4.42 1.88 -18.99
C ALA A 182 -5.62 1.20 -19.70
N GLN A 183 -6.51 2.00 -20.31
CA GLN A 183 -7.63 1.49 -21.10
C GLN A 183 -7.18 0.60 -22.25
N LYS A 184 -6.15 1.03 -22.99
CA LYS A 184 -5.57 0.23 -24.10
C LYS A 184 -4.91 -1.06 -23.62
N ALA A 185 -4.43 -1.09 -22.36
CA ALA A 185 -3.85 -2.27 -21.71
C ALA A 185 -4.91 -3.22 -21.13
N GLY A 186 -6.21 -2.88 -21.22
CA GLY A 186 -7.31 -3.74 -20.78
C GLY A 186 -7.77 -3.51 -19.34
N PHE A 187 -7.31 -2.46 -18.65
CA PHE A 187 -7.88 -2.07 -17.37
C PHE A 187 -9.28 -1.50 -17.53
N ILE A 188 -10.15 -1.75 -16.52
CA ILE A 188 -11.52 -1.25 -16.53
C ILE A 188 -11.65 0.20 -16.08
N GLY A 189 -10.63 0.76 -15.48
CA GLY A 189 -10.61 2.12 -14.94
C GLY A 189 -9.22 2.69 -14.74
N GLY A 190 -9.16 3.98 -14.46
CA GLY A 190 -7.93 4.70 -14.15
C GLY A 190 -8.13 5.73 -13.05
N LYS A 191 -7.23 5.76 -12.06
CA LYS A 191 -7.23 6.71 -10.97
C LYS A 191 -6.13 7.75 -11.17
N MET A 192 -6.52 9.04 -11.22
CA MET A 192 -5.64 10.18 -11.46
C MET A 192 -5.50 11.03 -10.20
N PRO A 193 -4.30 11.59 -9.92
CA PRO A 193 -4.14 12.53 -8.82
C PRO A 193 -4.74 13.89 -9.15
N LEU A 194 -5.19 14.61 -8.14
CA LEU A 194 -5.41 16.04 -8.24
C LEU A 194 -4.08 16.78 -8.33
N THR A 195 -4.04 17.82 -9.16
CA THR A 195 -2.84 18.64 -9.34
C THR A 195 -2.89 19.97 -8.58
N HIS A 196 -4.09 20.37 -8.13
CA HIS A 196 -4.33 21.63 -7.44
C HIS A 196 -5.15 21.41 -6.17
N GLY A 197 -4.87 22.20 -5.14
CA GLY A 197 -5.52 22.14 -3.84
C GLY A 197 -6.06 23.50 -3.38
N PRO A 198 -6.47 23.63 -2.09
CA PRO A 198 -7.11 24.83 -1.54
C PRO A 198 -6.32 26.14 -1.72
N SER A 199 -4.98 26.08 -1.71
CA SER A 199 -4.12 27.25 -1.94
C SER A 199 -4.30 27.87 -3.32
N ASP A 200 -4.76 27.08 -4.31
CA ASP A 200 -5.03 27.54 -5.68
C ASP A 200 -6.44 28.13 -5.84
N ARG A 201 -7.26 28.06 -4.80
CA ARG A 201 -8.62 28.62 -4.78
C ARG A 201 -9.47 28.14 -5.99
N ARG A 202 -10.35 29.00 -6.50
CA ARG A 202 -11.23 28.68 -7.65
C ARG A 202 -10.50 28.38 -8.95
N ASP A 203 -9.31 28.92 -9.14
CA ASP A 203 -8.54 28.63 -10.35
C ASP A 203 -7.99 27.20 -10.31
N GLY A 204 -7.64 26.69 -9.13
CA GLY A 204 -7.32 25.28 -8.94
C GLY A 204 -8.49 24.35 -9.19
N VAL A 205 -9.71 24.72 -8.75
CA VAL A 205 -10.93 23.94 -9.08
C VAL A 205 -11.11 23.84 -10.59
N LYS A 206 -11.04 24.96 -11.30
CA LYS A 206 -11.18 24.99 -12.77
C LYS A 206 -10.10 24.15 -13.46
N ALA A 207 -8.86 24.24 -12.98
CA ALA A 207 -7.73 23.50 -13.54
C ALA A 207 -7.92 21.98 -13.36
N ASN A 208 -8.32 21.54 -12.18
CA ASN A 208 -8.64 20.12 -11.92
C ASN A 208 -9.80 19.64 -12.78
N VAL A 209 -10.90 20.40 -12.88
CA VAL A 209 -12.04 20.05 -13.73
C VAL A 209 -11.60 19.88 -15.18
N LYS A 210 -10.83 20.83 -15.71
CA LYS A 210 -10.31 20.77 -17.08
C LYS A 210 -9.43 19.52 -17.29
N TYR A 211 -8.53 19.23 -16.36
CA TYR A 211 -7.63 18.09 -16.42
C TYR A 211 -8.37 16.75 -16.48
N PHE A 212 -9.40 16.58 -15.66
CA PHE A 212 -10.25 15.39 -15.67
C PHE A 212 -11.18 15.34 -16.88
N GLN A 213 -11.69 16.48 -17.34
CA GLN A 213 -12.52 16.57 -18.55
C GLN A 213 -11.75 16.13 -19.80
N GLU A 214 -10.52 16.61 -19.98
CA GLU A 214 -9.65 16.21 -21.09
C GLU A 214 -9.37 14.69 -21.09
N MET A 215 -9.28 14.09 -19.91
CA MET A 215 -9.12 12.65 -19.80
C MET A 215 -10.42 11.91 -20.08
N ARG A 216 -11.57 12.37 -19.58
CA ARG A 216 -12.89 11.81 -19.86
C ARG A 216 -13.19 11.79 -21.37
N GLU A 217 -12.83 12.86 -22.07
CA GLU A 217 -12.97 12.94 -23.54
C GLU A 217 -12.11 11.89 -24.26
N LYS A 218 -10.93 11.55 -23.72
CA LYS A 218 -10.03 10.53 -24.31
C LYS A 218 -10.49 9.10 -24.07
N VAL A 219 -10.98 8.80 -22.87
CA VAL A 219 -11.34 7.42 -22.47
C VAL A 219 -12.80 7.08 -22.73
N GLY A 220 -13.64 8.07 -23.01
CA GLY A 220 -15.08 7.88 -23.23
C GLY A 220 -15.89 7.75 -21.94
N PRO A 221 -17.23 7.67 -22.04
CA PRO A 221 -18.13 7.71 -20.89
C PRO A 221 -18.08 6.43 -20.01
N ASP A 222 -17.82 5.28 -20.62
CA ASP A 222 -17.96 3.98 -19.94
C ASP A 222 -16.72 3.57 -19.12
N PHE A 223 -15.58 4.23 -19.33
CA PHE A 223 -14.35 3.92 -18.60
C PHE A 223 -14.41 4.51 -17.19
N LEU A 224 -14.15 3.69 -16.17
CA LEU A 224 -14.20 4.13 -14.77
C LEU A 224 -13.04 5.10 -14.49
N LEU A 225 -13.38 6.36 -14.27
CA LEU A 225 -12.38 7.40 -13.94
C LEU A 225 -12.51 7.77 -12.47
N MET A 226 -11.40 7.79 -11.74
CA MET A 226 -11.33 8.08 -10.32
C MET A 226 -10.36 9.21 -10.03
N ALA A 227 -10.61 9.95 -8.95
CA ALA A 227 -9.73 10.99 -8.46
C ALA A 227 -9.07 10.59 -7.14
N ASP A 228 -7.76 10.82 -7.03
CA ASP A 228 -6.99 10.66 -5.81
C ASP A 228 -6.59 12.05 -5.27
N CYS A 229 -7.09 12.38 -4.10
CA CYS A 229 -6.94 13.73 -3.52
C CYS A 229 -5.78 13.86 -2.54
N TRP A 230 -5.12 12.75 -2.17
CA TRP A 230 -3.93 12.74 -1.31
C TRP A 230 -4.09 13.54 -0.01
N MET A 231 -5.27 13.54 0.60
CA MET A 231 -5.59 14.31 1.82
C MET A 231 -5.32 15.82 1.68
N ALA A 232 -5.31 16.34 0.46
CA ALA A 232 -4.89 17.72 0.17
C ALA A 232 -5.98 18.76 0.39
N LEU A 233 -7.24 18.34 0.50
CA LEU A 233 -8.37 19.27 0.45
C LEU A 233 -8.88 19.62 1.85
N ASP A 234 -9.51 20.78 1.96
CA ASP A 234 -10.42 21.12 3.05
C ASP A 234 -11.88 20.88 2.64
N VAL A 235 -12.78 20.90 3.60
CA VAL A 235 -14.21 20.64 3.36
C VAL A 235 -14.81 21.60 2.32
N THR A 236 -14.42 22.87 2.36
CA THR A 236 -14.96 23.90 1.45
C THR A 236 -14.52 23.64 0.01
N TYR A 237 -13.23 23.43 -0.20
CA TYR A 237 -12.67 23.14 -1.51
C TYR A 237 -13.17 21.81 -2.07
N ALA A 238 -13.22 20.78 -1.23
CA ALA A 238 -13.73 19.47 -1.60
C ALA A 238 -15.19 19.53 -2.08
N THR A 239 -16.02 20.30 -1.36
CA THR A 239 -17.43 20.51 -1.73
C THR A 239 -17.56 21.25 -3.06
N GLU A 240 -16.81 22.35 -3.25
CA GLU A 240 -16.82 23.10 -4.51
C GLU A 240 -16.35 22.24 -5.69
N LEU A 241 -15.25 21.49 -5.49
CA LEU A 241 -14.71 20.59 -6.51
C LEU A 241 -15.67 19.48 -6.88
N ALA A 242 -16.29 18.82 -5.89
CA ALA A 242 -17.25 17.74 -6.14
C ALA A 242 -18.46 18.23 -6.97
N TYR A 243 -18.99 19.41 -6.65
CA TYR A 243 -20.05 20.03 -7.46
C TYR A 243 -19.59 20.36 -8.87
N ALA A 244 -18.37 20.86 -9.03
CA ALA A 244 -17.83 21.22 -10.33
C ALA A 244 -17.51 20.01 -11.22
N MET A 245 -17.20 18.86 -10.60
CA MET A 245 -16.87 17.61 -11.30
C MET A 245 -18.07 16.67 -11.50
N ARG A 246 -19.25 17.01 -11.01
CA ARG A 246 -20.41 16.09 -11.03
C ARG A 246 -20.75 15.53 -12.42
N ASP A 247 -20.57 16.33 -13.46
CA ASP A 247 -20.93 15.96 -14.85
C ASP A 247 -19.82 15.12 -15.52
N LEU A 248 -18.69 14.90 -14.83
CA LEU A 248 -17.58 14.04 -15.28
C LEU A 248 -17.79 12.56 -14.93
N ASP A 249 -18.82 12.23 -14.17
CA ASP A 249 -19.17 10.86 -13.76
C ASP A 249 -17.96 10.10 -13.18
N LEU A 250 -17.35 10.69 -12.15
CA LEU A 250 -16.25 10.04 -11.44
C LEU A 250 -16.79 8.88 -10.61
N TYR A 251 -16.11 7.74 -10.68
CA TYR A 251 -16.50 6.54 -9.93
C TYR A 251 -16.30 6.72 -8.42
N TRP A 252 -15.19 7.39 -7.99
CA TRP A 252 -14.98 7.92 -6.63
C TRP A 252 -13.98 9.06 -6.60
N MET A 253 -13.94 9.74 -5.45
CA MET A 253 -12.87 10.62 -5.00
C MET A 253 -12.25 10.01 -3.73
N GLU A 254 -10.94 9.76 -3.74
CA GLU A 254 -10.18 9.06 -2.71
C GLU A 254 -9.39 10.04 -1.84
N GLU A 255 -9.25 9.74 -0.55
CA GLU A 255 -8.44 10.53 0.41
C GLU A 255 -8.71 12.04 0.35
N VAL A 256 -9.99 12.41 0.38
CA VAL A 256 -10.42 13.80 0.15
C VAL A 256 -9.91 14.74 1.26
N LEU A 257 -9.99 14.29 2.57
CA LEU A 257 -9.65 15.06 3.77
C LEU A 257 -8.58 14.37 4.58
#